data_fe5665a254985df4e9af36a9580dc3f5
#
_entry.id   fe5665a254985df4e9af36a9580dc3f5
#
_cell.length_a   1.000
_cell.length_b   1.000
_cell.length_c   1.000
_cell.angle_alpha   90.00
_cell.angle_beta   90.00
_cell.angle_gamma   90.00
#
_symmetry.space_group_name_H-M   'P 1'
#
loop_
_entity.id
_entity.type
_entity.pdbx_description
1 polymer ?
#
loop_
_entity_poly.entity_id
_entity_poly.type
_entity_poly.pdbx_seq_one_letter_code
_entity_poly.pdbx_strand_id
1 'polypeptide(L)'
;YTLALGCTDMGTGCDTVMAQIAADCLNTPMDNIVVFSVDTDISPYDSGSYASATTYTTGVAVMKACEELKKKICKLGAEMMEVDEGKVDFDGSCVFYDETLEISDGADGNAAGHMTDAEEGYSVDMDAISSEMPRRKFHWKISH
;
A
#
# COMPACT_ATOMS: atom_id res chain seq x y z
N TYR A 1 -7.69 4.26 3.36
CA TYR A 1 -6.70 4.65 2.33
C TYR A 1 -7.38 5.40 1.20
N THR A 2 -6.67 6.36 0.58
CA THR A 2 -7.14 7.06 -0.62
C THR A 2 -6.25 6.69 -1.79
N LEU A 3 -6.85 6.10 -2.82
CA LEU A 3 -6.17 5.71 -4.06
C LEU A 3 -6.48 6.75 -5.15
N ALA A 4 -5.52 7.62 -5.48
CA ALA A 4 -5.64 8.58 -6.57
C ALA A 4 -5.16 7.95 -7.88
N LEU A 5 -6.05 7.85 -8.87
CA LEU A 5 -5.81 7.24 -10.17
C LEU A 5 -5.88 8.27 -11.29
N GLY A 6 -5.05 8.07 -12.33
CA GLY A 6 -5.18 8.82 -13.60
C GLY A 6 -6.16 8.16 -14.56
N CYS A 7 -6.32 6.85 -14.52
CA CYS A 7 -7.29 6.14 -15.35
C CYS A 7 -8.72 6.45 -14.90
N THR A 8 -9.63 6.49 -15.85
CA THR A 8 -11.06 6.78 -15.61
C THR A 8 -11.90 5.57 -15.98
N ASP A 9 -12.86 5.23 -15.14
CA ASP A 9 -13.82 4.16 -15.44
C ASP A 9 -14.81 4.62 -16.51
N MET A 10 -14.81 3.92 -17.64
CA MET A 10 -15.73 4.12 -18.77
C MET A 10 -16.75 2.99 -18.88
N GLY A 11 -17.05 2.31 -17.77
CA GLY A 11 -17.86 1.08 -17.75
C GLY A 11 -17.01 -0.19 -17.79
N THR A 12 -15.68 -0.07 -17.65
CA THR A 12 -14.73 -1.21 -17.62
C THR A 12 -14.53 -1.78 -16.22
N GLY A 13 -15.00 -1.11 -15.17
CA GLY A 13 -14.81 -1.49 -13.78
C GLY A 13 -13.38 -1.24 -13.28
N CYS A 14 -12.60 -0.36 -13.92
CA CYS A 14 -11.21 -0.17 -13.56
C CYS A 14 -11.05 0.38 -12.14
N ASP A 15 -11.90 1.27 -11.67
CA ASP A 15 -11.87 1.79 -10.31
C ASP A 15 -11.98 0.66 -9.28
N THR A 16 -12.94 -0.25 -9.49
CA THR A 16 -13.12 -1.43 -8.64
C THR A 16 -11.93 -2.36 -8.68
N VAL A 17 -11.40 -2.64 -9.87
CA VAL A 17 -10.23 -3.54 -10.03
C VAL A 17 -9.00 -2.95 -9.36
N MET A 18 -8.75 -1.65 -9.50
CA MET A 18 -7.62 -0.99 -8.84
C MET A 18 -7.77 -0.96 -7.32
N ALA A 19 -9.01 -0.77 -6.82
CA ALA A 19 -9.28 -0.88 -5.38
C ALA A 19 -9.03 -2.30 -4.86
N GLN A 20 -9.40 -3.34 -5.61
CA GLN A 20 -9.12 -4.74 -5.26
C GLN A 20 -7.61 -5.01 -5.20
N ILE A 21 -6.85 -4.55 -6.19
CA ILE A 21 -5.39 -4.70 -6.21
C ILE A 21 -4.76 -3.99 -4.99
N ALA A 22 -5.20 -2.78 -4.68
CA ALA A 22 -4.69 -2.03 -3.53
C ALA A 22 -5.03 -2.72 -2.21
N ALA A 23 -6.28 -3.19 -2.05
CA ALA A 23 -6.74 -3.89 -0.87
C ALA A 23 -5.95 -5.19 -0.63
N ASP A 24 -5.73 -5.95 -1.70
CA ASP A 24 -4.93 -7.18 -1.66
C ASP A 24 -3.47 -6.89 -1.29
N CYS A 25 -2.84 -5.91 -1.94
CA CYS A 25 -1.47 -5.51 -1.64
C CYS A 25 -1.29 -4.99 -0.21
N LEU A 26 -2.26 -4.26 0.33
CA LEU A 26 -2.21 -3.69 1.69
C LEU A 26 -2.77 -4.61 2.75
N ASN A 27 -3.24 -5.80 2.36
CA ASN A 27 -3.89 -6.76 3.24
C ASN A 27 -5.02 -6.14 4.08
N THR A 28 -5.86 -5.32 3.44
CA THR A 28 -6.96 -4.58 4.09
C THR A 28 -8.28 -4.83 3.38
N PRO A 29 -9.43 -4.75 4.06
CA PRO A 29 -10.74 -4.83 3.41
C PRO A 29 -10.91 -3.74 2.34
N MET A 30 -11.55 -4.08 1.22
CA MET A 30 -11.79 -3.15 0.12
C MET A 30 -12.58 -1.89 0.55
N ASP A 31 -13.43 -2.00 1.57
CA ASP A 31 -14.18 -0.88 2.14
C ASP A 31 -13.28 0.21 2.76
N ASN A 32 -12.02 -0.13 3.06
CA ASN A 32 -11.03 0.82 3.53
C ASN A 32 -10.31 1.59 2.40
N ILE A 33 -10.62 1.27 1.13
CA ILE A 33 -10.01 1.92 -0.04
C ILE A 33 -11.04 2.86 -0.68
N VAL A 34 -10.72 4.15 -0.69
CA VAL A 34 -11.49 5.17 -1.41
C VAL A 34 -10.78 5.52 -2.70
N VAL A 35 -11.43 5.26 -3.83
CA VAL A 35 -10.86 5.59 -5.15
C VAL A 35 -11.21 7.01 -5.56
N PHE A 36 -10.23 7.72 -6.10
CA PHE A 36 -10.35 9.08 -6.61
C PHE A 36 -9.74 9.13 -8.02
N SER A 37 -10.56 9.14 -9.08
CA SER A 37 -10.10 8.87 -10.45
C SER A 37 -10.48 9.93 -11.49
N VAL A 38 -11.27 10.95 -11.16
CA VAL A 38 -11.85 11.86 -12.17
C VAL A 38 -11.53 13.34 -11.97
N ASP A 39 -10.62 13.67 -11.08
CA ASP A 39 -10.26 15.06 -10.81
C ASP A 39 -8.88 15.37 -11.37
N THR A 40 -8.85 16.17 -12.45
CA THR A 40 -7.60 16.53 -13.13
C THR A 40 -6.66 17.42 -12.30
N ASP A 41 -7.16 18.03 -11.23
CA ASP A 41 -6.34 18.86 -10.36
C ASP A 41 -5.49 18.03 -9.38
N ILE A 42 -5.94 16.81 -9.08
CA ILE A 42 -5.28 15.94 -8.07
C ILE A 42 -4.89 14.56 -8.59
N SER A 43 -5.53 14.07 -9.65
CA SER A 43 -5.20 12.77 -10.24
C SER A 43 -3.88 12.83 -11.01
N PRO A 44 -3.06 11.75 -10.95
CA PRO A 44 -1.85 11.66 -11.76
C PRO A 44 -2.20 11.61 -13.26
N TYR A 45 -1.23 11.97 -14.10
CA TYR A 45 -1.40 11.83 -15.53
C TYR A 45 -1.56 10.36 -15.94
N ASP A 46 -2.49 10.11 -16.84
CA ASP A 46 -2.69 8.83 -17.52
C ASP A 46 -2.77 9.03 -19.02
N SER A 47 -2.17 8.14 -19.80
CA SER A 47 -2.14 8.24 -21.26
C SER A 47 -3.43 7.77 -21.94
N GLY A 48 -4.34 7.22 -21.18
CA GLY A 48 -5.62 6.68 -21.62
C GLY A 48 -5.68 5.15 -21.67
N SER A 49 -6.90 4.65 -21.78
CA SER A 49 -7.19 3.20 -21.82
C SER A 49 -7.24 2.73 -23.27
N TYR A 50 -6.22 2.00 -23.72
CA TYR A 50 -6.15 1.42 -25.05
C TYR A 50 -5.41 0.07 -25.03
N ALA A 51 -5.61 -0.73 -26.08
CA ALA A 51 -4.96 -2.03 -26.25
C ALA A 51 -5.16 -3.02 -25.06
N SER A 52 -6.24 -2.87 -24.30
CA SER A 52 -6.53 -3.68 -23.10
C SER A 52 -5.41 -3.65 -22.02
N ALA A 53 -4.64 -2.58 -21.94
CA ALA A 53 -3.48 -2.48 -21.08
C ALA A 53 -3.76 -1.87 -19.70
N THR A 54 -4.91 -1.25 -19.48
CA THR A 54 -5.20 -0.46 -18.26
C THR A 54 -4.97 -1.26 -16.98
N THR A 55 -5.56 -2.45 -16.87
CA THR A 55 -5.37 -3.28 -15.66
C THR A 55 -3.92 -3.66 -15.46
N TYR A 56 -3.19 -3.97 -16.52
CA TYR A 56 -1.78 -4.33 -16.42
C TYR A 56 -0.91 -3.14 -16.03
N THR A 57 -0.98 -2.04 -16.77
CA THR A 57 -0.09 -0.87 -16.55
C THR A 57 -0.42 -0.14 -15.25
N THR A 58 -1.68 0.21 -15.05
CA THR A 58 -2.12 0.92 -13.84
C THR A 58 -2.09 0.01 -12.62
N GLY A 59 -2.44 -1.29 -12.78
CA GLY A 59 -2.35 -2.26 -11.70
C GLY A 59 -0.94 -2.43 -11.17
N VAL A 60 0.08 -2.52 -12.03
CA VAL A 60 1.49 -2.56 -11.61
C VAL A 60 1.89 -1.26 -10.90
N ALA A 61 1.41 -0.11 -11.35
CA ALA A 61 1.68 1.16 -10.68
C ALA A 61 1.06 1.21 -9.27
N VAL A 62 -0.18 0.70 -9.12
CA VAL A 62 -0.85 0.57 -7.82
C VAL A 62 -0.07 -0.35 -6.90
N MET A 63 0.36 -1.53 -7.38
CA MET A 63 1.17 -2.46 -6.59
C MET A 63 2.44 -1.80 -6.06
N LYS A 64 3.21 -1.14 -6.92
CA LYS A 64 4.44 -0.43 -6.52
C LYS A 64 4.17 0.68 -5.50
N ALA A 65 3.09 1.44 -5.68
CA ALA A 65 2.71 2.49 -4.73
C ALA A 65 2.35 1.90 -3.36
N CYS A 66 1.64 0.77 -3.33
CA CYS A 66 1.31 0.05 -2.10
C CYS A 66 2.57 -0.49 -1.40
N GLU A 67 3.50 -1.08 -2.15
CA GLU A 67 4.79 -1.56 -1.60
C GLU A 67 5.60 -0.43 -0.95
N GLU A 68 5.66 0.73 -1.61
CA GLU A 68 6.35 1.88 -1.03
C GLU A 68 5.62 2.46 0.19
N LEU A 69 4.29 2.41 0.19
CA LEU A 69 3.49 2.81 1.34
C LEU A 69 3.74 1.87 2.53
N LYS A 70 3.74 0.55 2.31
CA LYS A 70 4.09 -0.44 3.34
C LYS A 70 5.46 -0.17 3.96
N LYS A 71 6.48 0.07 3.15
CA LYS A 71 7.82 0.41 3.65
C LYS A 71 7.80 1.64 4.57
N LYS A 72 7.03 2.66 4.21
CA LYS A 72 6.90 3.87 5.04
C LYS A 72 6.13 3.61 6.33
N ILE A 73 5.09 2.78 6.28
CA ILE A 73 4.31 2.36 7.45
C ILE A 73 5.23 1.58 8.41
N CYS A 74 5.95 0.57 7.90
CA CYS A 74 6.90 -0.20 8.69
C CYS A 74 8.00 0.66 9.31
N LYS A 75 8.57 1.58 8.54
CA LYS A 75 9.58 2.50 9.04
C LYS A 75 9.06 3.36 10.20
N LEU A 76 7.89 3.97 10.02
CA LEU A 76 7.30 4.79 11.08
C LEU A 76 6.92 3.95 12.31
N GLY A 77 6.37 2.76 12.10
CA GLY A 77 6.09 1.82 13.18
C GLY A 77 7.35 1.41 13.95
N ALA A 78 8.46 1.14 13.25
CA ALA A 78 9.74 0.84 13.86
C ALA A 78 10.28 2.02 14.69
N GLU A 79 10.18 3.26 14.17
CA GLU A 79 10.55 4.47 14.90
C GLU A 79 9.69 4.65 16.17
N MET A 80 8.38 4.38 16.11
CA MET A 80 7.47 4.48 17.25
C MET A 80 7.72 3.40 18.31
N MET A 81 8.13 2.22 17.91
CA MET A 81 8.47 1.09 18.80
C MET A 81 9.93 1.13 19.27
N GLU A 82 10.76 2.03 18.74
CA GLU A 82 12.20 2.12 19.00
C GLU A 82 12.95 0.80 18.69
N VAL A 83 12.56 0.13 17.59
CA VAL A 83 13.15 -1.13 17.15
C VAL A 83 13.77 -0.98 15.75
N ASP A 84 14.53 -2.01 15.33
CA ASP A 84 15.15 -2.05 13.99
C ASP A 84 14.07 -2.18 12.90
N GLU A 85 14.12 -1.30 11.88
CA GLU A 85 13.23 -1.33 10.70
C GLU A 85 13.23 -2.71 10.01
N GLY A 86 14.35 -3.44 10.08
CA GLY A 86 14.51 -4.76 9.51
C GLY A 86 13.74 -5.88 10.18
N LYS A 87 13.17 -5.64 11.34
CA LYS A 87 12.47 -6.63 12.16
C LYS A 87 11.00 -6.32 12.38
N VAL A 88 10.43 -5.49 11.52
CA VAL A 88 9.01 -5.14 11.60
C VAL A 88 8.30 -5.51 10.32
N ASP A 89 7.05 -5.94 10.43
CA ASP A 89 6.17 -6.20 9.29
C ASP A 89 4.79 -5.59 9.53
N PHE A 90 4.01 -5.49 8.46
CA PHE A 90 2.69 -4.89 8.43
C PHE A 90 1.64 -5.91 7.97
N ASP A 91 0.66 -6.21 8.81
CA ASP A 91 -0.39 -7.19 8.54
C ASP A 91 -1.65 -6.61 7.87
N GLY A 92 -1.70 -5.30 7.63
CA GLY A 92 -2.86 -4.58 7.10
C GLY A 92 -3.60 -3.75 8.16
N SER A 93 -3.45 -4.06 9.42
CA SER A 93 -4.09 -3.38 10.56
C SER A 93 -3.08 -2.77 11.52
N CYS A 94 -1.98 -3.45 11.77
CA CYS A 94 -0.93 -2.99 12.67
C CYS A 94 0.46 -3.32 12.13
N VAL A 95 1.46 -2.62 12.64
CA VAL A 95 2.87 -2.97 12.48
C VAL A 95 3.30 -3.74 13.71
N PHE A 96 3.91 -4.88 13.52
CA PHE A 96 4.38 -5.76 14.61
C PHE A 96 5.86 -6.05 14.46
N TYR A 97 6.50 -6.32 15.61
CA TYR A 97 7.88 -6.71 15.69
C TYR A 97 8.01 -8.23 15.65
N ASP A 98 8.89 -8.73 14.78
CA ASP A 98 9.18 -10.15 14.67
C ASP A 98 10.72 -10.37 14.67
N GLU A 99 11.24 -10.97 15.70
CA GLU A 99 12.67 -11.28 15.81
C GLU A 99 13.18 -12.25 14.75
N THR A 100 12.28 -13.04 14.15
CA THR A 100 12.63 -14.08 13.19
C THR A 100 12.71 -13.54 11.75
N LEU A 101 12.28 -12.30 11.51
CA LEU A 101 12.43 -11.65 10.21
C LEU A 101 13.91 -11.36 9.92
N GLU A 102 14.54 -12.20 9.14
CA GLU A 102 15.77 -11.86 8.44
C GLU A 102 15.36 -11.28 7.07
N ILE A 103 15.53 -9.97 6.89
CA ILE A 103 15.33 -9.36 5.56
C ILE A 103 16.38 -9.97 4.61
N SER A 104 15.94 -10.88 3.78
CA SER A 104 16.69 -11.21 2.59
C SER A 104 16.52 -10.05 1.60
N ASP A 105 17.59 -9.30 1.34
CA ASP A 105 17.71 -8.38 0.20
C ASP A 105 17.58 -9.16 -1.12
N GLY A 106 16.38 -9.59 -1.45
CA GLY A 106 16.09 -10.38 -2.64
C GLY A 106 14.69 -10.10 -3.12
N ALA A 107 14.63 -9.36 -4.21
CA ALA A 107 13.42 -9.10 -4.97
C ALA A 107 12.78 -10.41 -5.45
N ASP A 108 11.80 -10.93 -4.71
CA ASP A 108 10.77 -11.82 -5.26
C ASP A 108 9.54 -11.71 -4.36
N GLY A 109 8.57 -10.94 -4.83
CA GLY A 109 7.33 -10.66 -4.12
C GLY A 109 6.42 -11.87 -4.00
N ASN A 110 6.72 -12.77 -3.12
CA ASN A 110 5.77 -13.80 -2.69
C ASN A 110 6.15 -14.38 -1.32
N ALA A 111 6.22 -13.55 -0.30
CA ALA A 111 6.21 -14.02 1.06
C ALA A 111 4.75 -14.03 1.56
N ALA A 112 4.04 -15.13 1.28
CA ALA A 112 2.86 -15.48 2.06
C ALA A 112 3.34 -15.75 3.49
N GLY A 113 3.27 -14.72 4.34
CA GLY A 113 3.66 -14.82 5.73
C GLY A 113 2.83 -15.88 6.43
N HIS A 114 3.50 -16.88 6.95
CA HIS A 114 2.94 -17.86 7.84
C HIS A 114 2.57 -17.14 9.14
N MET A 115 1.26 -16.98 9.40
CA MET A 115 0.78 -16.53 10.71
C MET A 115 1.17 -17.58 11.75
N THR A 116 2.24 -17.33 12.47
CA THR A 116 2.48 -18.00 13.75
C THR A 116 1.79 -17.16 14.83
N ASP A 117 1.10 -17.85 15.75
CA ASP A 117 0.45 -17.25 16.92
C ASP A 117 1.44 -16.31 17.61
N ALA A 118 1.21 -15.01 17.51
CA ALA A 118 2.04 -14.00 18.13
C ALA A 118 1.85 -14.08 19.65
N GLU A 119 2.81 -14.64 20.34
CA GLU A 119 3.00 -14.36 21.76
C GLU A 119 3.21 -12.86 21.92
N GLU A 120 2.57 -12.25 22.91
CA GLU A 120 2.50 -10.83 23.26
C GLU A 120 3.67 -9.98 22.72
N GLY A 121 3.64 -9.67 21.42
CA GLY A 121 4.65 -8.90 20.73
C GLY A 121 4.25 -7.42 20.67
N TYR A 122 5.22 -6.56 20.76
CA TYR A 122 5.09 -5.14 20.54
C TYR A 122 4.40 -4.89 19.17
N SER A 123 3.24 -4.26 19.19
CA SER A 123 2.53 -3.86 17.98
C SER A 123 1.99 -2.43 18.10
N VAL A 124 1.97 -1.71 16.99
CA VAL A 124 1.40 -0.34 16.90
C VAL A 124 0.26 -0.37 15.91
N ASP A 125 -0.92 0.08 16.36
CA ASP A 125 -2.12 0.15 15.55
C ASP A 125 -2.02 1.24 14.46
N MET A 126 -2.67 1.01 13.32
CA MET A 126 -2.73 1.95 12.19
C MET A 126 -3.34 3.31 12.57
N ASP A 127 -4.22 3.38 13.54
CA ASP A 127 -4.76 4.65 14.02
C ASP A 127 -3.68 5.51 14.68
N ALA A 128 -2.78 4.89 15.46
CA ALA A 128 -1.64 5.56 16.06
C ALA A 128 -0.64 6.02 14.97
N ILE A 129 -0.31 5.16 14.02
CA ILE A 129 0.58 5.47 12.90
C ILE A 129 0.01 6.61 12.05
N SER A 130 -1.29 6.58 11.75
CA SER A 130 -1.93 7.60 10.93
C SER A 130 -1.96 8.98 11.62
N SER A 131 -1.97 9.03 12.95
CA SER A 131 -1.92 10.28 13.71
C SER A 131 -0.55 10.96 13.65
N GLU A 132 0.51 10.17 13.56
CA GLU A 132 1.90 10.64 13.47
C GLU A 132 2.32 10.94 12.01
N MET A 133 1.62 10.37 11.01
CA MET A 133 1.89 10.70 9.61
C MET A 133 1.59 12.17 9.36
N PRO A 134 2.56 12.96 8.85
CA PRO A 134 2.29 14.32 8.47
C PRO A 134 1.16 14.33 7.44
N ARG A 135 0.13 15.17 7.67
CA ARG A 135 -1.03 15.35 6.77
C ARG A 135 -0.64 15.97 5.43
N ARG A 136 0.48 15.54 4.86
CA ARG A 136 0.91 15.91 3.53
C ARG A 136 0.16 14.99 2.57
N LYS A 137 -0.67 15.59 1.71
CA LYS A 137 -1.23 14.93 0.52
C LYS A 137 -0.06 14.30 -0.24
N PHE A 138 0.08 12.98 -0.19
CA PHE A 138 1.08 12.29 -0.98
C PHE A 138 0.61 12.29 -2.43
N HIS A 139 1.13 13.21 -3.21
CA HIS A 139 0.99 13.19 -4.65
C HIS A 139 2.08 12.29 -5.21
N TRP A 140 1.72 11.10 -5.62
CA TRP A 140 2.61 10.24 -6.38
C TRP A 140 2.63 10.73 -7.83
N LYS A 141 3.70 11.39 -8.23
CA LYS A 141 4.01 11.54 -9.64
C LYS A 141 4.68 10.27 -10.10
N ILE A 142 3.98 9.46 -10.88
CA ILE A 142 4.61 8.42 -11.68
C ILE A 142 5.34 9.15 -12.81
N SER A 143 6.64 9.32 -12.68
CA SER A 143 7.50 9.74 -13.79
C SER A 143 7.89 8.50 -14.58
N HIS A 144 7.59 8.49 -15.86
CA HIS A 144 8.07 7.51 -16.82
C HIS A 144 9.57 7.57 -16.98
#